data_980951a1e0d86ff4644077a812a52e42
#
_entry.id   980951a1e0d86ff4644077a812a52e42
#
_cell.length_a   1.000
_cell.length_b   1.000
_cell.length_c   1.000
_cell.angle_alpha   90.00
_cell.angle_beta   90.00
_cell.angle_gamma   90.00
#
_symmetry.space_group_name_H-M   'P 1'
#
loop_
_entity.id
_entity.type
_entity.pdbx_description
1 polymer ?
#
loop_
_entity_poly.entity_id
_entity_poly.type
_entity_poly.pdbx_seq_one_letter_code
_entity_poly.pdbx_strand_id
1 'polypeptide(L)'
;MDTKPDFQRLRTALLGGQPDRVPLFELGIARSIKEKYLGREVLSIPDEIDFAIKAGYDYIKLSPTIDMNPGKAVPKEGERITEMTDYSADRSWHASGKGIITNWEEFENFRWPQPNEIKFTRFEEAQHVLPENMKIVAQYGDIFTWVWDFMGFETFSFALIDNPELVGAMFDKIGSIVHYLFEKMADFDKVGALFYSDDIAINTGLFVSPNVYKQYLFPWMKKIGNLCKQHDYPFIYHTDGNIWKVLDDIKACGVNAIHPIEPQAMDIKELKQKYGKLFCLIGNVDVDLLSRGSREQVVDRVKYLLREIAPGGGYCLGSGNSVPEYVSPENFAAMVETVRELGEYQ
;
A
#
# COMPACT_ATOMS: atom_id res chain seq x y z
N MET A 1 8.47 -0.31 -27.41
CA MET A 1 8.23 1.15 -27.44
C MET A 1 8.91 1.78 -26.25
N ASP A 2 9.61 2.87 -26.47
CA ASP A 2 10.27 3.63 -25.40
C ASP A 2 9.21 4.51 -24.73
N THR A 3 8.56 3.98 -23.69
CA THR A 3 7.44 4.65 -23.04
C THR A 3 8.00 5.55 -21.94
N LYS A 4 8.09 6.84 -22.22
CA LYS A 4 8.43 7.84 -21.21
C LYS A 4 7.42 7.77 -20.05
N PRO A 5 7.88 7.86 -18.81
CA PRO A 5 6.97 7.92 -17.66
C PRO A 5 6.05 9.15 -17.77
N ASP A 6 4.80 8.97 -17.36
CA ASP A 6 3.80 10.04 -17.31
C ASP A 6 2.84 9.80 -16.16
N PHE A 7 3.04 10.52 -15.07
CA PHE A 7 2.19 10.41 -13.88
C PHE A 7 0.72 10.76 -14.15
N GLN A 8 0.42 11.58 -15.17
CA GLN A 8 -0.97 11.88 -15.52
C GLN A 8 -1.73 10.63 -16.00
N ARG A 9 -1.04 9.68 -16.61
CA ARG A 9 -1.59 8.36 -16.96
C ARG A 9 -2.09 7.64 -15.70
N LEU A 10 -1.21 7.52 -14.70
CA LEU A 10 -1.57 6.88 -13.42
C LEU A 10 -2.68 7.65 -12.71
N ARG A 11 -2.55 8.98 -12.61
CA ARG A 11 -3.56 9.85 -11.97
C ARG A 11 -4.93 9.70 -12.62
N THR A 12 -4.99 9.68 -13.95
CA THR A 12 -6.23 9.50 -14.70
C THR A 12 -6.90 8.17 -14.33
N ALA A 13 -6.15 7.06 -14.32
CA ALA A 13 -6.68 5.76 -13.93
C ALA A 13 -7.16 5.74 -12.46
N LEU A 14 -6.35 6.27 -11.53
CA LEU A 14 -6.69 6.31 -10.10
C LEU A 14 -7.97 7.09 -9.82
N LEU A 15 -8.28 8.12 -10.61
CA LEU A 15 -9.52 8.90 -10.54
C LEU A 15 -10.68 8.30 -11.35
N GLY A 16 -10.54 7.06 -11.84
CA GLY A 16 -11.60 6.34 -12.55
C GLY A 16 -11.67 6.62 -14.05
N GLY A 17 -10.74 7.41 -14.60
CA GLY A 17 -10.67 7.71 -16.04
C GLY A 17 -9.96 6.63 -16.84
N GLN A 18 -9.96 6.78 -18.17
CA GLN A 18 -9.24 5.93 -19.11
C GLN A 18 -8.06 6.72 -19.68
N PRO A 19 -6.80 6.36 -19.33
CA PRO A 19 -5.61 6.97 -19.91
C PRO A 19 -5.29 6.39 -21.30
N ASP A 20 -4.13 6.72 -21.87
CA ASP A 20 -3.63 6.15 -23.13
C ASP A 20 -3.41 4.62 -23.04
N ARG A 21 -2.95 4.14 -21.89
CA ARG A 21 -2.73 2.71 -21.60
C ARG A 21 -2.98 2.40 -20.11
N VAL A 22 -3.15 1.12 -19.81
CA VAL A 22 -3.25 0.60 -18.43
C VAL A 22 -1.94 0.86 -17.69
N PRO A 23 -1.94 1.64 -16.58
CA PRO A 23 -0.74 1.83 -15.77
C PRO A 23 -0.38 0.58 -14.97
N LEU A 24 0.90 0.41 -14.71
CA LEU A 24 1.40 -0.56 -13.72
C LEU A 24 1.35 0.05 -12.31
N PHE A 25 1.01 -0.77 -11.31
CA PHE A 25 1.04 -0.35 -9.91
C PHE A 25 1.36 -1.52 -8.98
N GLU A 26 2.26 -1.28 -8.00
CA GLU A 26 2.63 -2.25 -6.96
C GLU A 26 2.70 -1.59 -5.58
N LEU A 27 2.31 -2.34 -4.56
CA LEU A 27 2.56 -1.97 -3.16
C LEU A 27 4.07 -1.99 -2.86
N GLY A 28 4.74 -3.03 -3.29
CA GLY A 28 6.17 -3.20 -3.11
C GLY A 28 6.75 -4.26 -4.02
N ILE A 29 8.00 -4.07 -4.41
CA ILE A 29 8.76 -5.02 -5.22
C ILE A 29 10.07 -5.26 -4.49
N ALA A 30 10.37 -6.53 -4.18
CA ALA A 30 11.61 -6.91 -3.52
C ALA A 30 12.83 -6.42 -4.32
N ARG A 31 13.83 -5.96 -3.59
CA ARG A 31 15.07 -5.42 -4.17
C ARG A 31 15.73 -6.41 -5.13
N SER A 32 15.81 -7.69 -4.74
CA SER A 32 16.38 -8.74 -5.58
C SER A 32 15.67 -8.91 -6.93
N ILE A 33 14.35 -8.67 -7.00
CA ILE A 33 13.58 -8.70 -8.26
C ILE A 33 13.96 -7.49 -9.13
N LYS A 34 14.03 -6.29 -8.55
CA LYS A 34 14.46 -5.08 -9.25
C LYS A 34 15.86 -5.21 -9.82
N GLU A 35 16.81 -5.73 -9.02
CA GLU A 35 18.20 -5.96 -9.41
C GLU A 35 18.32 -6.95 -10.57
N LYS A 36 17.59 -8.06 -10.52
CA LYS A 36 17.56 -9.03 -11.62
C LYS A 36 16.95 -8.44 -12.89
N TYR A 37 15.88 -7.66 -12.76
CA TYR A 37 15.23 -6.99 -13.89
C TYR A 37 16.14 -5.93 -14.53
N LEU A 38 16.88 -5.15 -13.73
CA LEU A 38 17.84 -4.16 -14.20
C LEU A 38 19.14 -4.80 -14.71
N GLY A 39 19.56 -5.92 -14.14
CA GLY A 39 20.87 -6.54 -14.36
C GLY A 39 22.00 -5.88 -13.55
N ARG A 40 21.68 -5.12 -12.52
CA ARG A 40 22.61 -4.45 -11.61
C ARG A 40 21.98 -4.18 -10.24
N GLU A 41 22.81 -3.83 -9.26
CA GLU A 41 22.33 -3.48 -7.91
C GLU A 41 21.43 -2.23 -7.93
N VAL A 42 20.50 -2.18 -6.93
CA VAL A 42 19.59 -1.07 -6.67
C VAL A 42 19.85 -0.57 -5.25
N LEU A 43 20.61 0.51 -5.12
CA LEU A 43 21.12 1.01 -3.83
C LEU A 43 20.63 2.43 -3.49
N SER A 44 20.14 3.16 -4.48
CA SER A 44 19.84 4.59 -4.38
C SER A 44 18.49 4.96 -5.02
N ILE A 45 18.01 6.17 -4.75
CA ILE A 45 16.82 6.71 -5.43
C ILE A 45 16.99 6.76 -6.96
N PRO A 46 18.13 7.19 -7.54
CA PRO A 46 18.35 7.07 -8.98
C PRO A 46 18.19 5.64 -9.52
N ASP A 47 18.65 4.61 -8.80
CA ASP A 47 18.48 3.22 -9.22
C ASP A 47 17.01 2.79 -9.22
N GLU A 48 16.24 3.22 -8.22
CA GLU A 48 14.79 3.00 -8.15
C GLU A 48 14.06 3.68 -9.33
N ILE A 49 14.51 4.88 -9.71
CA ILE A 49 13.96 5.61 -10.86
C ILE A 49 14.29 4.87 -12.16
N ASP A 50 15.52 4.42 -12.33
CA ASP A 50 15.93 3.65 -13.51
C ASP A 50 15.13 2.35 -13.64
N PHE A 51 14.91 1.66 -12.51
CA PHE A 51 14.04 0.49 -12.49
C PHE A 51 12.61 0.85 -12.91
N ALA A 52 12.03 1.89 -12.31
CA ALA A 52 10.67 2.30 -12.61
C ALA A 52 10.50 2.64 -14.10
N ILE A 53 11.41 3.43 -14.68
CA ILE A 53 11.40 3.79 -16.10
C ILE A 53 11.53 2.54 -16.99
N LYS A 54 12.50 1.66 -16.69
CA LYS A 54 12.73 0.46 -17.49
C LYS A 54 11.54 -0.50 -17.45
N ALA A 55 10.91 -0.64 -16.28
CA ALA A 55 9.73 -1.48 -16.10
C ALA A 55 8.45 -0.84 -16.64
N GLY A 56 8.40 0.49 -16.80
CA GLY A 56 7.24 1.22 -17.34
C GLY A 56 6.30 1.75 -16.27
N TYR A 57 6.78 1.93 -15.04
CA TYR A 57 6.05 2.64 -13.97
C TYR A 57 6.15 4.15 -14.19
N ASP A 58 5.07 4.84 -13.84
CA ASP A 58 4.95 6.31 -13.97
C ASP A 58 5.30 7.05 -12.67
N TYR A 59 5.76 6.32 -11.65
CA TYR A 59 6.00 6.81 -10.29
C TYR A 59 7.11 6.01 -9.60
N ILE A 60 7.60 6.56 -8.49
CA ILE A 60 8.29 5.78 -7.44
C ILE A 60 7.46 5.81 -6.17
N LYS A 61 7.51 4.75 -5.36
CA LYS A 61 6.84 4.70 -4.06
C LYS A 61 7.86 4.99 -2.96
N LEU A 62 7.53 5.92 -2.06
CA LEU A 62 8.37 6.25 -0.90
C LEU A 62 7.55 6.24 0.38
N SER A 63 8.22 5.86 1.46
CA SER A 63 7.71 5.93 2.83
C SER A 63 8.69 6.71 3.71
N PRO A 64 8.21 7.42 4.76
CA PRO A 64 9.08 8.03 5.75
C PRO A 64 9.74 6.94 6.62
N THR A 65 10.88 7.23 7.20
CA THR A 65 11.50 6.35 8.21
C THR A 65 11.05 6.79 9.59
N ILE A 66 10.38 5.90 10.30
CA ILE A 66 9.89 6.10 11.67
C ILE A 66 10.02 4.78 12.45
N ASP A 67 10.48 4.87 13.69
CA ASP A 67 10.40 3.78 14.65
C ASP A 67 9.15 3.96 15.51
N MET A 68 8.16 3.10 15.33
CA MET A 68 6.91 3.15 16.11
C MET A 68 7.09 2.67 17.55
N ASN A 69 8.20 1.98 17.86
CA ASN A 69 8.53 1.54 19.20
C ASN A 69 9.96 1.89 19.62
N PRO A 70 10.29 3.20 19.76
CA PRO A 70 11.64 3.68 20.04
C PRO A 70 12.17 3.27 21.43
N GLY A 71 11.37 2.58 22.24
CA GLY A 71 11.77 2.02 23.53
C GLY A 71 12.25 0.56 23.47
N LYS A 72 12.18 -0.12 22.32
CA LYS A 72 12.76 -1.44 22.16
C LYS A 72 14.28 -1.35 22.36
N ALA A 73 14.82 -2.28 23.15
CA ALA A 73 16.28 -2.45 23.23
C ALA A 73 16.85 -2.59 21.80
N VAL A 74 17.99 -1.96 21.59
CA VAL A 74 18.69 -1.98 20.28
C VAL A 74 18.70 -3.41 19.74
N PRO A 75 18.26 -3.64 18.49
CA PRO A 75 18.32 -4.95 17.86
C PRO A 75 19.73 -5.51 17.99
N LYS A 76 19.87 -6.80 18.32
CA LYS A 76 21.18 -7.46 18.30
C LYS A 76 21.75 -7.31 16.89
N GLU A 77 23.05 -7.13 16.80
CA GLU A 77 23.80 -7.00 15.55
C GLU A 77 23.36 -8.06 14.53
N GLY A 78 22.70 -7.63 13.44
CA GLY A 78 22.08 -8.49 12.42
C GLY A 78 20.57 -8.42 12.31
N GLU A 79 19.83 -7.88 13.28
CA GLU A 79 18.42 -7.54 13.12
C GLU A 79 18.30 -6.18 12.43
N ARG A 80 17.95 -6.18 11.16
CA ARG A 80 17.71 -4.94 10.40
C ARG A 80 16.52 -4.21 11.01
N ILE A 81 16.71 -2.92 11.31
CA ILE A 81 15.61 -1.98 11.41
C ILE A 81 14.93 -2.05 10.06
N THR A 82 13.73 -2.62 10.01
CA THR A 82 12.92 -2.67 8.80
C THR A 82 12.57 -1.23 8.43
N GLU A 83 13.37 -0.63 7.55
CA GLU A 83 12.85 0.42 6.71
C GLU A 83 11.65 -0.19 5.99
N MET A 84 10.45 0.38 6.13
CA MET A 84 9.25 -0.11 5.42
C MET A 84 9.38 -0.03 3.89
N THR A 85 10.56 0.18 3.38
CA THR A 85 10.92 0.18 1.96
C THR A 85 11.31 -1.20 1.45
N ASP A 86 11.78 -2.09 2.33
CA ASP A 86 12.02 -3.48 1.99
C ASP A 86 10.88 -4.30 2.60
N TYR A 87 10.00 -4.81 1.76
CA TYR A 87 9.07 -5.89 2.09
C TYR A 87 9.92 -7.15 2.33
N SER A 88 10.67 -7.15 3.42
CA SER A 88 11.28 -8.38 3.92
C SER A 88 10.18 -9.18 4.63
N ALA A 89 10.21 -10.49 4.43
CA ALA A 89 9.28 -11.45 5.02
C ALA A 89 9.30 -11.53 6.56
N ASP A 90 9.95 -10.60 7.23
CA ASP A 90 10.08 -10.51 8.68
C ASP A 90 8.99 -9.66 9.35
N ARG A 91 7.77 -9.64 8.79
CA ARG A 91 6.61 -9.49 9.65
C ARG A 91 6.50 -10.78 10.46
N SER A 92 7.26 -10.88 11.54
CA SER A 92 6.96 -11.84 12.57
C SER A 92 5.53 -11.52 13.07
N TRP A 93 4.57 -12.30 12.59
CA TRP A 93 3.25 -12.36 13.18
C TRP A 93 3.44 -12.70 14.64
N HIS A 94 3.45 -11.72 15.52
CA HIS A 94 3.36 -11.93 16.94
C HIS A 94 1.94 -12.39 17.30
N ALA A 95 1.53 -13.50 16.66
CA ALA A 95 0.18 -14.04 16.72
C ALA A 95 -0.21 -14.57 18.12
N SER A 96 0.65 -14.48 19.15
CA SER A 96 0.36 -15.09 20.44
C SER A 96 1.06 -14.45 21.65
N GLY A 97 1.63 -13.25 21.50
CA GLY A 97 2.25 -12.55 22.62
C GLY A 97 1.26 -11.68 23.38
N LYS A 98 1.46 -11.52 24.69
CA LYS A 98 0.88 -10.39 25.42
C LYS A 98 1.34 -9.12 24.72
N GLY A 99 0.40 -8.19 24.45
CA GLY A 99 0.73 -6.86 23.99
C GLY A 99 1.64 -6.12 25.00
N ILE A 100 2.29 -5.08 24.51
CA ILE A 100 3.14 -4.22 25.34
C ILE A 100 2.35 -3.07 25.97
N ILE A 101 1.11 -2.82 25.50
CA ILE A 101 0.19 -1.81 26.03
C ILE A 101 -1.16 -2.50 26.28
N THR A 102 -1.39 -2.94 27.52
CA THR A 102 -2.62 -3.69 27.90
C THR A 102 -3.49 -2.93 28.92
N ASN A 103 -2.99 -1.83 29.45
CA ASN A 103 -3.65 -1.00 30.44
C ASN A 103 -3.22 0.47 30.33
N TRP A 104 -3.89 1.35 31.07
CA TRP A 104 -3.63 2.79 31.05
C TRP A 104 -2.22 3.17 31.51
N GLU A 105 -1.68 2.50 32.51
CA GLU A 105 -0.33 2.77 33.04
C GLU A 105 0.73 2.52 31.95
N GLU A 106 0.63 1.41 31.22
CA GLU A 106 1.51 1.09 30.10
C GLU A 106 1.34 2.08 28.95
N PHE A 107 0.09 2.50 28.64
CA PHE A 107 -0.18 3.50 27.61
C PHE A 107 0.44 4.88 27.95
N GLU A 108 0.27 5.34 29.17
CA GLU A 108 0.79 6.64 29.62
C GLU A 108 2.31 6.66 29.71
N ASN A 109 2.94 5.55 30.10
CA ASN A 109 4.40 5.42 30.21
C ASN A 109 5.06 5.02 28.88
N PHE A 110 4.30 4.67 27.84
CA PHE A 110 4.87 4.29 26.56
C PHE A 110 5.56 5.48 25.86
N ARG A 111 6.79 5.27 25.41
CA ARG A 111 7.52 6.27 24.64
C ARG A 111 7.07 6.25 23.18
N TRP A 112 6.20 7.17 22.84
CA TRP A 112 5.78 7.37 21.45
C TRP A 112 6.84 8.11 20.64
N PRO A 113 6.97 7.82 19.33
CA PRO A 113 7.89 8.55 18.46
C PRO A 113 7.56 10.04 18.41
N GLN A 114 8.60 10.88 18.39
CA GLN A 114 8.46 12.33 18.34
C GLN A 114 8.65 12.84 16.90
N PRO A 115 8.06 13.97 16.52
CA PRO A 115 8.18 14.53 15.16
C PRO A 115 9.63 14.69 14.66
N ASN A 116 10.58 15.04 15.54
CA ASN A 116 11.99 15.22 15.21
C ASN A 116 12.76 13.89 15.03
N GLU A 117 12.17 12.75 15.38
CA GLU A 117 12.73 11.42 15.16
C GLU A 117 12.35 10.84 13.79
N ILE A 118 11.37 11.45 13.12
CA ILE A 118 10.87 11.02 11.81
C ILE A 118 11.77 11.60 10.71
N LYS A 119 12.15 10.76 9.75
CA LYS A 119 13.04 11.16 8.65
C LYS A 119 12.32 11.08 7.31
N PHE A 120 12.47 12.11 6.52
CA PHE A 120 11.96 12.22 5.15
C PHE A 120 13.09 12.30 4.11
N THR A 121 14.29 11.85 4.47
CA THR A 121 15.52 12.00 3.66
C THR A 121 15.35 11.47 2.23
N ARG A 122 14.63 10.35 2.05
CA ARG A 122 14.37 9.81 0.70
C ARG A 122 13.44 10.71 -0.12
N PHE A 123 12.49 11.41 0.51
CA PHE A 123 11.64 12.40 -0.17
C PHE A 123 12.45 13.61 -0.58
N GLU A 124 13.32 14.10 0.32
CA GLU A 124 14.22 15.22 0.06
C GLU A 124 15.17 14.91 -1.10
N GLU A 125 15.77 13.72 -1.12
CA GLU A 125 16.63 13.26 -2.22
C GLU A 125 15.83 13.16 -3.53
N ALA A 126 14.66 12.53 -3.51
CA ALA A 126 13.86 12.30 -4.70
C ALA A 126 13.39 13.60 -5.37
N GLN A 127 13.12 14.67 -4.63
CA GLN A 127 12.74 15.97 -5.19
C GLN A 127 13.77 16.52 -6.19
N HIS A 128 15.05 16.22 -5.97
CA HIS A 128 16.14 16.74 -6.79
C HIS A 128 16.46 15.89 -8.02
N VAL A 129 16.12 14.60 -8.00
CA VAL A 129 16.55 13.64 -9.03
C VAL A 129 15.39 13.06 -9.84
N LEU A 130 14.15 13.20 -9.36
CA LEU A 130 12.98 12.62 -10.03
C LEU A 130 12.68 13.38 -11.35
N PRO A 131 12.52 12.66 -12.49
CA PRO A 131 12.12 13.26 -13.76
C PRO A 131 10.84 14.11 -13.62
N GLU A 132 10.69 15.12 -14.48
CA GLU A 132 9.57 16.07 -14.41
C GLU A 132 8.20 15.38 -14.49
N ASN A 133 8.07 14.38 -15.36
CA ASN A 133 6.82 13.65 -15.59
C ASN A 133 6.57 12.50 -14.62
N MET A 134 7.46 12.27 -13.66
CA MET A 134 7.27 11.29 -12.59
C MET A 134 6.87 11.98 -11.30
N LYS A 135 6.12 11.26 -10.47
CA LYS A 135 5.76 11.70 -9.12
C LYS A 135 6.06 10.61 -8.09
N ILE A 136 6.01 10.99 -6.84
CA ILE A 136 6.08 10.09 -5.70
C ILE A 136 4.65 9.68 -5.33
N VAL A 137 4.42 8.37 -5.18
CA VAL A 137 3.29 7.83 -4.43
C VAL A 137 3.76 7.68 -2.99
N ALA A 138 3.28 8.58 -2.12
CA ALA A 138 3.70 8.62 -0.73
C ALA A 138 2.87 7.63 0.10
N GLN A 139 3.53 6.64 0.70
CA GLN A 139 2.87 5.53 1.38
C GLN A 139 3.23 5.50 2.86
N TYR A 140 2.21 5.28 3.68
CA TYR A 140 2.29 4.85 5.08
C TYR A 140 0.97 4.23 5.51
N GLY A 141 0.89 3.71 6.77
CA GLY A 141 -0.38 3.13 7.21
C GLY A 141 -0.38 2.49 8.58
N ASP A 142 -1.11 1.38 8.65
CA ASP A 142 -1.13 0.43 9.76
C ASP A 142 -1.74 1.00 11.07
N ILE A 143 -2.73 1.93 11.00
CA ILE A 143 -3.37 2.44 12.23
C ILE A 143 -4.02 1.29 13.01
N PHE A 144 -4.88 0.50 12.35
CA PHE A 144 -5.54 -0.65 12.97
C PHE A 144 -4.53 -1.73 13.37
N THR A 145 -3.59 -2.03 12.46
CA THR A 145 -2.56 -3.04 12.68
C THR A 145 -1.69 -2.70 13.89
N TRP A 146 -1.20 -1.46 14.03
CA TRP A 146 -0.42 -1.04 15.20
C TRP A 146 -1.22 -1.10 16.50
N VAL A 147 -2.52 -0.79 16.48
CA VAL A 147 -3.35 -0.86 17.70
C VAL A 147 -3.38 -2.30 18.24
N TRP A 148 -3.77 -3.27 17.40
CA TRP A 148 -3.86 -4.65 17.90
C TRP A 148 -2.48 -5.31 18.10
N ASP A 149 -1.44 -4.89 17.37
CA ASP A 149 -0.07 -5.39 17.58
C ASP A 149 0.46 -4.94 18.95
N PHE A 150 0.31 -3.66 19.30
CA PHE A 150 0.71 -3.15 20.61
C PHE A 150 -0.11 -3.72 21.77
N MET A 151 -1.38 -3.92 21.57
CA MET A 151 -2.26 -4.48 22.62
C MET A 151 -2.18 -6.01 22.71
N GLY A 152 -1.72 -6.69 21.66
CA GLY A 152 -1.93 -8.11 21.42
C GLY A 152 -3.37 -8.37 20.97
N PHE A 153 -3.57 -9.19 19.92
CA PHE A 153 -4.89 -9.34 19.28
C PHE A 153 -5.98 -9.86 20.22
N GLU A 154 -5.63 -10.77 21.14
CA GLU A 154 -6.56 -11.28 22.14
C GLU A 154 -6.96 -10.19 23.14
N THR A 155 -5.98 -9.47 23.71
CA THR A 155 -6.23 -8.34 24.62
C THR A 155 -7.05 -7.25 23.95
N PHE A 156 -6.70 -6.87 22.73
CA PHE A 156 -7.46 -5.92 21.92
C PHE A 156 -8.93 -6.36 21.76
N SER A 157 -9.14 -7.64 21.44
CA SER A 157 -10.50 -8.18 21.23
C SER A 157 -11.36 -8.10 22.49
N PHE A 158 -10.81 -8.38 23.68
CA PHE A 158 -11.52 -8.21 24.95
C PHE A 158 -11.69 -6.73 25.30
N ALA A 159 -10.66 -5.91 25.09
CA ALA A 159 -10.69 -4.48 25.42
C ALA A 159 -11.74 -3.70 24.62
N LEU A 160 -12.15 -4.17 23.44
CA LEU A 160 -13.29 -3.59 22.70
C LEU A 160 -14.59 -3.59 23.52
N ILE A 161 -14.71 -4.47 24.53
CA ILE A 161 -15.88 -4.59 25.42
C ILE A 161 -15.55 -4.05 26.80
N ASP A 162 -14.43 -4.47 27.38
CA ASP A 162 -14.09 -4.26 28.79
C ASP A 162 -13.39 -2.93 29.06
N ASN A 163 -12.70 -2.36 28.05
CA ASN A 163 -11.95 -1.09 28.17
C ASN A 163 -11.94 -0.31 26.84
N PRO A 164 -13.11 0.04 26.28
CA PRO A 164 -13.22 0.71 24.97
C PRO A 164 -12.56 2.10 24.96
N GLU A 165 -12.41 2.75 26.12
CA GLU A 165 -11.73 4.04 26.25
C GLU A 165 -10.23 3.91 25.95
N LEU A 166 -9.57 2.85 26.43
CA LEU A 166 -8.17 2.58 26.12
C LEU A 166 -7.99 2.28 24.62
N VAL A 167 -8.88 1.47 24.04
CA VAL A 167 -8.88 1.21 22.60
C VAL A 167 -9.01 2.52 21.81
N GLY A 168 -9.94 3.39 22.20
CA GLY A 168 -10.08 4.72 21.60
C GLY A 168 -8.82 5.56 21.69
N ALA A 169 -8.18 5.60 22.87
CA ALA A 169 -6.94 6.33 23.09
C ALA A 169 -5.77 5.78 22.23
N MET A 170 -5.70 4.47 22.06
CA MET A 170 -4.71 3.83 21.16
C MET A 170 -4.91 4.27 19.70
N PHE A 171 -6.16 4.20 19.19
CA PHE A 171 -6.47 4.66 17.84
C PHE A 171 -6.18 6.15 17.66
N ASP A 172 -6.51 6.98 18.64
CA ASP A 172 -6.28 8.42 18.56
C ASP A 172 -4.78 8.75 18.59
N LYS A 173 -4.01 8.07 19.42
CA LYS A 173 -2.56 8.28 19.47
C LYS A 173 -1.89 7.86 18.18
N ILE A 174 -2.10 6.64 17.71
CA ILE A 174 -1.49 6.10 16.50
C ILE A 174 -2.01 6.84 15.27
N GLY A 175 -3.33 7.07 15.20
CA GLY A 175 -3.95 7.83 14.12
C GLY A 175 -3.40 9.24 13.98
N SER A 176 -3.13 9.93 15.11
CA SER A 176 -2.52 11.27 15.08
C SER A 176 -1.10 11.25 14.53
N ILE A 177 -0.29 10.24 14.88
CA ILE A 177 1.06 10.07 14.34
C ILE A 177 1.00 9.80 12.84
N VAL A 178 0.18 8.85 12.41
CA VAL A 178 0.04 8.49 10.98
C VAL A 178 -0.49 9.67 10.18
N HIS A 179 -1.48 10.40 10.69
CA HIS A 179 -1.99 11.59 10.01
C HIS A 179 -0.90 12.66 9.85
N TYR A 180 -0.10 12.91 10.89
CA TYR A 180 1.04 13.83 10.80
C TYR A 180 2.04 13.43 9.72
N LEU A 181 2.32 12.11 9.57
CA LEU A 181 3.18 11.64 8.49
C LEU A 181 2.60 12.00 7.11
N PHE A 182 1.31 11.79 6.91
CA PHE A 182 0.64 12.13 5.64
C PHE A 182 0.63 13.64 5.38
N GLU A 183 0.41 14.48 6.40
CA GLU A 183 0.54 15.93 6.26
C GLU A 183 1.94 16.31 5.77
N LYS A 184 2.98 15.77 6.42
CA LYS A 184 4.37 16.06 6.02
C LYS A 184 4.73 15.52 4.64
N MET A 185 4.25 14.33 4.27
CA MET A 185 4.47 13.80 2.92
C MET A 185 3.76 14.64 1.85
N ALA A 186 2.56 15.15 2.13
CA ALA A 186 1.79 15.95 1.20
C ALA A 186 2.43 17.32 0.89
N ASP A 187 3.29 17.83 1.77
CA ASP A 187 4.01 19.10 1.59
C ASP A 187 5.16 19.00 0.54
N PHE A 188 5.55 17.80 0.08
CA PHE A 188 6.60 17.64 -0.92
C PHE A 188 6.08 17.83 -2.34
N ASP A 189 6.65 18.77 -3.12
CA ASP A 189 6.21 19.15 -4.47
C ASP A 189 6.14 17.98 -5.47
N LYS A 190 7.00 16.97 -5.29
CA LYS A 190 7.03 15.79 -6.16
C LYS A 190 6.05 14.71 -5.76
N VAL A 191 5.32 14.83 -4.65
CA VAL A 191 4.24 13.92 -4.31
C VAL A 191 3.06 14.14 -5.26
N GLY A 192 2.43 13.07 -5.69
CA GLY A 192 1.30 13.11 -6.62
C GLY A 192 0.10 12.26 -6.18
N ALA A 193 0.28 11.37 -5.20
CA ALA A 193 -0.78 10.56 -4.61
C ALA A 193 -0.41 10.14 -3.19
N LEU A 194 -1.43 9.92 -2.35
CA LEU A 194 -1.25 9.35 -1.01
C LEU A 194 -1.79 7.92 -0.99
N PHE A 195 -1.03 7.03 -0.38
CA PHE A 195 -1.31 5.61 -0.33
C PHE A 195 -1.30 5.13 1.13
N TYR A 196 -2.48 4.92 1.69
CA TYR A 196 -2.69 4.38 3.03
C TYR A 196 -2.82 2.86 2.96
N SER A 197 -2.03 2.13 3.73
CA SER A 197 -2.08 0.66 3.82
C SER A 197 -2.41 0.24 5.25
N ASP A 198 -3.39 -0.66 5.39
CA ASP A 198 -3.77 -1.21 6.70
C ASP A 198 -4.70 -2.41 6.51
N ASP A 199 -4.28 -3.59 6.93
CA ASP A 199 -5.04 -4.81 6.74
C ASP A 199 -6.18 -4.91 7.76
N ILE A 200 -7.40 -4.89 7.27
CA ILE A 200 -8.62 -4.97 8.09
C ILE A 200 -9.41 -6.27 7.90
N ALA A 201 -8.94 -7.16 7.02
CA ALA A 201 -9.64 -8.39 6.65
C ALA A 201 -8.67 -9.53 6.34
N ILE A 202 -9.24 -10.73 6.33
CA ILE A 202 -8.66 -11.96 5.77
C ILE A 202 -9.59 -12.48 4.66
N ASN A 203 -9.21 -13.57 3.99
CA ASN A 203 -10.00 -14.14 2.88
C ASN A 203 -11.47 -14.39 3.23
N THR A 204 -11.78 -14.72 4.48
CA THR A 204 -13.14 -15.06 4.93
C THR A 204 -13.95 -13.86 5.43
N GLY A 205 -13.33 -12.69 5.64
CA GLY A 205 -14.01 -11.48 6.10
C GLY A 205 -13.16 -10.58 6.98
N LEU A 206 -13.82 -9.61 7.60
CA LEU A 206 -13.17 -8.62 8.47
C LEU A 206 -12.65 -9.23 9.76
N PHE A 207 -11.54 -8.69 10.31
CA PHE A 207 -11.01 -9.10 11.62
C PHE A 207 -11.98 -8.79 12.77
N VAL A 208 -12.68 -7.67 12.68
CA VAL A 208 -13.64 -7.22 13.69
C VAL A 208 -14.94 -6.72 13.04
N SER A 209 -15.94 -6.40 13.86
CA SER A 209 -17.20 -5.84 13.37
C SER A 209 -16.99 -4.54 12.58
N PRO A 210 -17.77 -4.29 11.50
CA PRO A 210 -17.75 -3.02 10.78
C PRO A 210 -17.92 -1.79 11.69
N ASN A 211 -18.65 -1.92 12.78
CA ASN A 211 -18.86 -0.81 13.72
C ASN A 211 -17.57 -0.37 14.42
N VAL A 212 -16.63 -1.29 14.68
CA VAL A 212 -15.32 -0.96 15.27
C VAL A 212 -14.54 -0.05 14.31
N TYR A 213 -14.50 -0.40 13.03
CA TYR A 213 -13.83 0.45 12.03
C TYR A 213 -14.52 1.82 11.88
N LYS A 214 -15.85 1.85 11.88
CA LYS A 214 -16.62 3.11 11.82
C LYS A 214 -16.35 4.02 13.00
N GLN A 215 -16.17 3.43 14.18
CA GLN A 215 -15.94 4.17 15.41
C GLN A 215 -14.50 4.67 15.51
N TYR A 216 -13.51 3.85 15.17
CA TYR A 216 -12.12 4.11 15.54
C TYR A 216 -11.19 4.35 14.34
N LEU A 217 -11.33 3.61 13.23
CA LEU A 217 -10.39 3.69 12.09
C LEU A 217 -10.84 4.70 11.02
N PHE A 218 -12.08 4.59 10.55
CA PHE A 218 -12.56 5.38 9.42
C PHE A 218 -12.58 6.90 9.67
N PRO A 219 -12.74 7.40 10.91
CA PRO A 219 -12.51 8.83 11.18
C PRO A 219 -11.11 9.31 10.82
N TRP A 220 -10.08 8.50 11.04
CA TRP A 220 -8.69 8.81 10.67
C TRP A 220 -8.48 8.70 9.16
N MET A 221 -8.97 7.63 8.53
CA MET A 221 -8.94 7.52 7.07
C MET A 221 -9.61 8.71 6.38
N LYS A 222 -10.72 9.19 6.93
CA LYS A 222 -11.43 10.38 6.40
C LYS A 222 -10.60 11.66 6.54
N LYS A 223 -9.80 11.81 7.60
CA LYS A 223 -8.87 12.94 7.73
C LYS A 223 -7.80 12.88 6.62
N ILE A 224 -7.24 11.70 6.35
CA ILE A 224 -6.30 11.49 5.24
C ILE A 224 -6.98 11.78 3.89
N GLY A 225 -8.20 11.30 3.67
CA GLY A 225 -8.97 11.60 2.46
C GLY A 225 -9.27 13.09 2.27
N ASN A 226 -9.53 13.84 3.36
CA ASN A 226 -9.68 15.29 3.30
C ASN A 226 -8.36 15.98 2.93
N LEU A 227 -7.23 15.49 3.45
CA LEU A 227 -5.90 15.99 3.07
C LEU A 227 -5.64 15.74 1.57
N CYS A 228 -5.94 14.52 1.06
CA CYS A 228 -5.87 14.25 -0.37
C CYS A 228 -6.69 15.23 -1.20
N LYS A 229 -7.92 15.51 -0.77
CA LYS A 229 -8.79 16.48 -1.46
C LYS A 229 -8.23 17.90 -1.45
N GLN A 230 -7.58 18.33 -0.36
CA GLN A 230 -6.96 19.66 -0.25
C GLN A 230 -5.79 19.84 -1.24
N HIS A 231 -5.02 18.77 -1.45
CA HIS A 231 -3.86 18.77 -2.35
C HIS A 231 -4.19 18.30 -3.78
N ASP A 232 -5.44 17.99 -4.08
CA ASP A 232 -5.88 17.38 -5.36
C ASP A 232 -5.14 16.08 -5.69
N TYR A 233 -4.87 15.25 -4.67
CA TYR A 233 -4.21 13.97 -4.81
C TYR A 233 -5.22 12.80 -4.86
N PRO A 234 -5.01 11.79 -5.73
CA PRO A 234 -5.69 10.50 -5.58
C PRO A 234 -5.37 9.88 -4.22
N PHE A 235 -6.40 9.32 -3.58
CA PHE A 235 -6.29 8.56 -2.34
C PHE A 235 -6.39 7.07 -2.63
N ILE A 236 -5.30 6.34 -2.42
CA ILE A 236 -5.20 4.89 -2.62
C ILE A 236 -5.29 4.21 -1.25
N TYR A 237 -6.07 3.15 -1.15
CA TYR A 237 -6.15 2.32 0.04
C TYR A 237 -5.74 0.88 -0.27
N HIS A 238 -4.79 0.36 0.52
CA HIS A 238 -4.43 -1.06 0.51
C HIS A 238 -4.97 -1.75 1.74
N THR A 239 -5.59 -2.89 1.51
CA THR A 239 -5.93 -3.89 2.52
C THR A 239 -6.08 -5.24 1.85
N ASP A 240 -5.53 -6.27 2.45
CA ASP A 240 -5.80 -7.64 2.04
C ASP A 240 -7.20 -8.09 2.44
N GLY A 241 -7.62 -9.23 1.91
CA GLY A 241 -8.82 -9.94 2.34
C GLY A 241 -10.14 -9.44 1.79
N ASN A 242 -11.21 -9.93 2.41
CA ASN A 242 -12.59 -9.71 1.96
C ASN A 242 -13.23 -8.52 2.66
N ILE A 243 -13.35 -7.40 1.95
CA ILE A 243 -13.86 -6.12 2.45
C ILE A 243 -15.25 -5.74 1.91
N TRP A 244 -15.99 -6.66 1.31
CA TRP A 244 -17.32 -6.37 0.74
C TRP A 244 -18.24 -5.59 1.69
N LYS A 245 -18.19 -5.88 3.00
CA LYS A 245 -19.08 -5.28 4.02
C LYS A 245 -18.81 -3.82 4.33
N VAL A 246 -17.67 -3.27 3.90
CA VAL A 246 -17.21 -1.91 4.28
C VAL A 246 -16.82 -1.03 3.08
N LEU A 247 -17.05 -1.50 1.85
CA LEU A 247 -16.70 -0.76 0.63
C LEU A 247 -17.35 0.64 0.58
N ASP A 248 -18.62 0.76 0.96
CA ASP A 248 -19.30 2.06 0.98
C ASP A 248 -18.72 2.99 2.06
N ASP A 249 -18.34 2.44 3.20
CA ASP A 249 -17.69 3.20 4.29
C ASP A 249 -16.29 3.67 3.85
N ILE A 250 -15.52 2.81 3.18
CA ILE A 250 -14.22 3.14 2.60
C ILE A 250 -14.38 4.27 1.57
N LYS A 251 -15.40 4.19 0.71
CA LYS A 251 -15.70 5.26 -0.26
C LYS A 251 -16.03 6.58 0.43
N ALA A 252 -16.77 6.53 1.52
CA ALA A 252 -17.13 7.72 2.32
C ALA A 252 -15.91 8.38 3.00
N CYS A 253 -14.79 7.65 3.14
CA CYS A 253 -13.50 8.21 3.59
C CYS A 253 -12.77 9.01 2.50
N GLY A 254 -13.25 9.00 1.24
CA GLY A 254 -12.62 9.73 0.13
C GLY A 254 -11.68 8.88 -0.73
N VAL A 255 -11.61 7.56 -0.51
CA VAL A 255 -10.76 6.65 -1.27
C VAL A 255 -11.18 6.65 -2.76
N ASN A 256 -10.19 6.78 -3.64
CA ASN A 256 -10.34 6.74 -5.10
C ASN A 256 -9.99 5.37 -5.68
N ALA A 257 -9.01 4.69 -5.11
CA ALA A 257 -8.50 3.42 -5.63
C ALA A 257 -8.28 2.40 -4.51
N ILE A 258 -8.56 1.14 -4.80
CA ILE A 258 -8.38 0.00 -3.88
C ILE A 258 -7.34 -0.95 -4.44
N HIS A 259 -6.41 -1.37 -3.61
CA HIS A 259 -5.35 -2.33 -3.84
C HIS A 259 -5.39 -3.44 -2.77
N PRO A 260 -5.07 -4.70 -3.06
CA PRO A 260 -4.70 -5.27 -4.36
C PRO A 260 -5.84 -6.01 -5.05
N ILE A 261 -7.04 -6.08 -4.47
CA ILE A 261 -8.14 -7.00 -4.82
C ILE A 261 -7.63 -8.45 -4.81
N GLU A 262 -7.27 -8.92 -3.63
CA GLU A 262 -6.68 -10.24 -3.44
C GLU A 262 -7.51 -11.35 -4.13
N PRO A 263 -6.94 -12.11 -5.10
CA PRO A 263 -7.71 -13.03 -5.94
C PRO A 263 -8.45 -14.13 -5.18
N GLN A 264 -7.95 -14.50 -4.02
CA GLN A 264 -8.51 -15.56 -3.16
C GLN A 264 -9.64 -15.05 -2.27
N ALA A 265 -9.75 -13.72 -2.08
CA ALA A 265 -10.72 -13.08 -1.19
C ALA A 265 -11.89 -12.43 -1.93
N MET A 266 -11.62 -11.85 -3.11
CA MET A 266 -12.61 -11.07 -3.86
C MET A 266 -12.48 -11.27 -5.36
N ASP A 267 -13.61 -11.50 -6.06
CA ASP A 267 -13.65 -11.54 -7.52
C ASP A 267 -13.56 -10.12 -8.10
N ILE A 268 -12.47 -9.83 -8.82
CA ILE A 268 -12.24 -8.51 -9.40
C ILE A 268 -13.28 -8.15 -10.48
N LYS A 269 -13.82 -9.14 -11.22
CA LYS A 269 -14.84 -8.90 -12.24
C LYS A 269 -16.17 -8.50 -11.59
N GLU A 270 -16.56 -9.18 -10.53
CA GLU A 270 -17.75 -8.81 -9.74
C GLU A 270 -17.56 -7.41 -9.13
N LEU A 271 -16.40 -7.14 -8.56
CA LEU A 271 -16.08 -5.83 -7.98
C LEU A 271 -16.11 -4.73 -9.04
N LYS A 272 -15.54 -4.97 -10.24
CA LYS A 272 -15.60 -4.03 -11.37
C LYS A 272 -17.03 -3.71 -11.77
N GLN A 273 -17.89 -4.71 -11.84
CA GLN A 273 -19.31 -4.52 -12.19
C GLN A 273 -20.08 -3.67 -11.17
N LYS A 274 -19.84 -3.91 -9.87
CA LYS A 274 -20.58 -3.26 -8.78
C LYS A 274 -19.98 -1.90 -8.37
N TYR A 275 -18.67 -1.80 -8.32
CA TYR A 275 -17.95 -0.67 -7.73
C TYR A 275 -16.95 0.01 -8.67
N GLY A 276 -16.74 -0.47 -9.89
CA GLY A 276 -15.78 0.07 -10.84
C GLY A 276 -16.03 1.52 -11.29
N LYS A 277 -17.23 2.07 -11.03
CA LYS A 277 -17.53 3.51 -11.20
C LYS A 277 -17.16 4.34 -9.98
N LEU A 278 -16.95 3.71 -8.83
CA LEU A 278 -16.64 4.37 -7.56
C LEU A 278 -15.14 4.29 -7.23
N PHE A 279 -14.49 3.21 -7.65
CA PHE A 279 -13.09 2.96 -7.37
C PHE A 279 -12.32 2.58 -8.62
N CYS A 280 -11.09 3.06 -8.71
CA CYS A 280 -10.06 2.42 -9.51
C CYS A 280 -9.66 1.11 -8.82
N LEU A 281 -9.60 0.01 -9.57
CA LEU A 281 -9.17 -1.29 -9.07
C LEU A 281 -7.71 -1.51 -9.44
N ILE A 282 -6.89 -1.88 -8.44
CA ILE A 282 -5.46 -2.11 -8.63
C ILE A 282 -5.14 -3.57 -8.36
N GLY A 283 -4.41 -4.20 -9.27
CA GLY A 283 -3.99 -5.60 -9.18
C GLY A 283 -4.47 -6.39 -10.40
N ASN A 284 -4.70 -7.67 -10.35
CA ASN A 284 -4.58 -8.62 -9.26
C ASN A 284 -4.02 -9.95 -9.81
N VAL A 285 -2.80 -9.89 -10.31
CA VAL A 285 -2.11 -11.12 -10.71
C VAL A 285 -1.70 -11.87 -9.44
N ASP A 286 -2.18 -13.09 -9.29
CA ASP A 286 -1.92 -13.91 -8.10
C ASP A 286 -0.41 -14.07 -7.86
N VAL A 287 0.03 -13.79 -6.63
CA VAL A 287 1.44 -13.91 -6.24
C VAL A 287 1.91 -15.35 -6.33
N ASP A 288 1.03 -16.33 -6.07
CA ASP A 288 1.35 -17.75 -6.25
C ASP A 288 1.59 -18.07 -7.74
N LEU A 289 0.77 -17.53 -8.63
CA LEU A 289 0.99 -17.63 -10.08
C LEU A 289 2.32 -17.00 -10.51
N LEU A 290 2.67 -15.82 -9.97
CA LEU A 290 3.94 -15.17 -10.24
C LEU A 290 5.14 -15.97 -9.70
N SER A 291 4.95 -16.73 -8.63
CA SER A 291 6.01 -17.50 -7.97
C SER A 291 6.24 -18.85 -8.63
N ARG A 292 5.16 -19.58 -8.95
CA ARG A 292 5.20 -21.01 -9.34
C ARG A 292 4.58 -21.30 -10.70
N GLY A 293 3.88 -20.34 -11.28
CA GLY A 293 3.26 -20.48 -12.60
C GLY A 293 4.28 -20.48 -13.74
N SER A 294 3.84 -20.90 -14.93
CA SER A 294 4.64 -20.72 -16.14
C SER A 294 4.49 -19.30 -16.68
N ARG A 295 5.48 -18.87 -17.49
CA ARG A 295 5.44 -17.58 -18.20
C ARG A 295 4.14 -17.40 -19.00
N GLU A 296 3.71 -18.46 -19.70
CA GLU A 296 2.49 -18.45 -20.52
C GLU A 296 1.24 -18.23 -19.66
N GLN A 297 1.17 -18.88 -18.50
CA GLN A 297 0.05 -18.69 -17.57
C GLN A 297 -0.03 -17.26 -17.05
N VAL A 298 1.11 -16.63 -16.75
CA VAL A 298 1.17 -15.20 -16.35
C VAL A 298 0.70 -14.30 -17.50
N VAL A 299 1.22 -14.52 -18.71
CA VAL A 299 0.82 -13.77 -19.92
C VAL A 299 -0.69 -13.91 -20.16
N ASP A 300 -1.25 -15.10 -20.07
CA ASP A 300 -2.68 -15.34 -20.27
C ASP A 300 -3.53 -14.66 -19.19
N ARG A 301 -3.06 -14.65 -17.94
CA ARG A 301 -3.73 -13.91 -16.85
C ARG A 301 -3.72 -12.40 -17.10
N VAL A 302 -2.59 -11.85 -17.51
CA VAL A 302 -2.49 -10.41 -17.84
C VAL A 302 -3.41 -10.06 -19.02
N LYS A 303 -3.41 -10.86 -20.09
CA LYS A 303 -4.32 -10.66 -21.23
C LYS A 303 -5.80 -10.71 -20.81
N TYR A 304 -6.16 -11.63 -19.91
CA TYR A 304 -7.51 -11.68 -19.35
C TYR A 304 -7.86 -10.38 -18.64
N LEU A 305 -6.98 -9.87 -17.77
CA LEU A 305 -7.22 -8.64 -17.02
C LEU A 305 -7.33 -7.41 -17.93
N LEU A 306 -6.48 -7.32 -18.95
CA LEU A 306 -6.53 -6.25 -19.95
C LEU A 306 -7.81 -6.31 -20.77
N ARG A 307 -8.33 -7.49 -21.12
CA ARG A 307 -9.54 -7.65 -21.91
C ARG A 307 -10.83 -7.47 -21.10
N GLU A 308 -10.88 -7.98 -19.86
CA GLU A 308 -12.13 -8.08 -19.08
C GLU A 308 -12.29 -6.99 -18.03
N ILE A 309 -11.18 -6.44 -17.50
CA ILE A 309 -11.20 -5.51 -16.37
C ILE A 309 -10.82 -4.09 -16.78
N ALA A 310 -9.83 -3.95 -17.67
CA ALA A 310 -9.36 -2.64 -18.10
C ALA A 310 -10.39 -1.78 -18.86
N PRO A 311 -11.27 -2.34 -19.72
CA PRO A 311 -12.18 -1.51 -20.52
C PRO A 311 -13.00 -0.52 -19.68
N GLY A 312 -13.07 0.73 -20.17
CA GLY A 312 -13.72 1.84 -19.49
C GLY A 312 -12.84 2.56 -18.45
N GLY A 313 -11.56 2.22 -18.35
CA GLY A 313 -10.63 2.86 -17.42
C GLY A 313 -10.81 2.45 -15.94
N GLY A 314 -10.29 3.25 -15.02
CA GLY A 314 -10.36 2.95 -13.58
C GLY A 314 -9.72 1.61 -13.22
N TYR A 315 -8.56 1.32 -13.83
CA TYR A 315 -7.83 0.08 -13.58
C TYR A 315 -6.32 0.31 -13.70
N CYS A 316 -5.55 -0.27 -12.76
CA CYS A 316 -4.11 -0.38 -12.83
C CYS A 316 -3.73 -1.85 -12.65
N LEU A 317 -2.81 -2.36 -13.48
CA LEU A 317 -2.37 -3.74 -13.38
C LEU A 317 -1.19 -3.87 -12.41
N GLY A 318 -1.25 -4.87 -11.55
CA GLY A 318 -0.18 -5.24 -10.63
C GLY A 318 -0.39 -6.64 -10.07
N SER A 319 0.45 -7.00 -9.12
CA SER A 319 0.31 -8.26 -8.37
C SER A 319 -0.92 -8.22 -7.44
N GLY A 320 -1.27 -9.38 -6.92
CA GLY A 320 -2.37 -9.55 -5.96
C GLY A 320 -1.97 -9.22 -4.51
N ASN A 321 -0.82 -8.61 -4.30
CA ASN A 321 -0.33 -8.09 -3.03
C ASN A 321 0.94 -7.24 -3.27
N SER A 322 2.12 -7.72 -2.89
CA SER A 322 3.44 -7.22 -3.24
C SER A 322 4.18 -8.27 -4.08
N VAL A 323 5.34 -7.92 -4.60
CA VAL A 323 6.23 -8.81 -5.32
C VAL A 323 7.43 -9.18 -4.41
N PRO A 324 7.31 -10.23 -3.58
CA PRO A 324 8.36 -10.65 -2.66
C PRO A 324 9.51 -11.37 -3.38
N GLU A 325 10.59 -11.64 -2.64
CA GLU A 325 11.83 -12.22 -3.15
C GLU A 325 11.67 -13.61 -3.80
N TYR A 326 10.65 -14.36 -3.39
CA TYR A 326 10.36 -15.69 -3.92
C TYR A 326 9.58 -15.71 -5.24
N VAL A 327 9.15 -14.55 -5.74
CA VAL A 327 8.55 -14.41 -7.08
C VAL A 327 9.62 -14.69 -8.14
N SER A 328 9.23 -15.43 -9.21
CA SER A 328 10.11 -15.62 -10.36
C SER A 328 10.35 -14.29 -11.08
N PRO A 329 11.62 -13.86 -11.24
CA PRO A 329 11.93 -12.65 -12.00
C PRO A 329 11.46 -12.71 -13.45
N GLU A 330 11.45 -13.91 -14.06
CA GLU A 330 10.97 -14.14 -15.41
C GLU A 330 9.44 -13.93 -15.49
N ASN A 331 8.70 -14.35 -14.46
CA ASN A 331 7.26 -14.16 -14.39
C ASN A 331 6.90 -12.70 -14.10
N PHE A 332 7.66 -12.03 -13.23
CA PHE A 332 7.53 -10.59 -13.05
C PHE A 332 7.78 -9.82 -14.37
N ALA A 333 8.86 -10.15 -15.07
CA ALA A 333 9.15 -9.57 -16.38
C ALA A 333 8.03 -9.85 -17.39
N ALA A 334 7.50 -11.08 -17.42
CA ALA A 334 6.38 -11.44 -18.29
C ALA A 334 5.13 -10.59 -18.03
N MET A 335 4.79 -10.36 -16.75
CA MET A 335 3.68 -9.50 -16.36
C MET A 335 3.87 -8.07 -16.90
N VAL A 336 5.01 -7.46 -16.60
CA VAL A 336 5.34 -6.09 -16.98
C VAL A 336 5.40 -5.90 -18.50
N GLU A 337 6.11 -6.80 -19.20
CA GLU A 337 6.27 -6.76 -20.66
C GLU A 337 4.93 -6.89 -21.39
N THR A 338 4.07 -7.82 -20.93
CA THR A 338 2.74 -8.01 -21.52
C THR A 338 1.87 -6.76 -21.42
N VAL A 339 1.91 -6.05 -20.26
CA VAL A 339 1.20 -4.76 -20.13
C VAL A 339 1.76 -3.70 -21.06
N ARG A 340 3.09 -3.64 -21.18
CA ARG A 340 3.72 -2.67 -22.09
C ARG A 340 3.40 -2.90 -23.56
N GLU A 341 3.22 -4.16 -23.95
CA GLU A 341 2.92 -4.54 -25.34
C GLU A 341 1.42 -4.41 -25.68
N LEU A 342 0.54 -4.77 -24.75
CA LEU A 342 -0.89 -4.96 -25.03
C LEU A 342 -1.80 -4.02 -24.21
N GLY A 343 -1.24 -3.20 -23.33
CA GLY A 343 -2.02 -2.38 -22.40
C GLY A 343 -2.58 -1.07 -22.97
N GLU A 344 -2.32 -0.74 -24.24
CA GLU A 344 -2.92 0.45 -24.87
C GLU A 344 -4.45 0.28 -24.99
N TYR A 345 -5.18 1.32 -24.61
CA TYR A 345 -6.63 1.35 -24.85
C TYR A 345 -6.90 1.63 -26.33
N GLN A 346 -7.82 0.84 -26.88
CA GLN A 346 -8.30 1.00 -28.27
C GLN A 346 -9.44 2.00 -28.36
#